data_f537e23afcc23ecd17aeb4eb52bf7a6a
#
_entry.id   f537e23afcc23ecd17aeb4eb52bf7a6a
#
_cell.length_a   1.000
_cell.length_b   1.000
_cell.length_c   1.000
_cell.angle_alpha   90.00
_cell.angle_beta   90.00
_cell.angle_gamma   90.00
#
_symmetry.space_group_name_H-M   'P 1'
#
loop_
_entity.id
_entity.type
_entity.pdbx_description
1 polymer ?
#
loop_
_entity_poly.entity_id
_entity_poly.type
_entity_poly.pdbx_seq_one_letter_code
_entity_poly.pdbx_strand_id
1 'polypeptide(L)'
;MVNGELQTSDKASKKINNIQQWTDAFIIYASLYLQAHPTKSLDLLKYMSDIRLAAARSSSLGFREYDQQFRLKLSNNPSGTWGVVDPELWLLYVTPSAKFLTADTPNQSQNKKCFTYNYQGSCFKAPCYYLHLCLKCNASHTLIS
;
A
#
# COMPACT_ATOMS: atom_id res chain seq x y z
N MET A 1 12.59 40.00 -34.30
CA MET A 1 11.84 38.73 -34.33
C MET A 1 12.11 37.98 -33.04
N VAL A 2 11.17 38.02 -32.18
CA VAL A 2 11.27 37.23 -30.95
C VAL A 2 10.75 35.85 -31.29
N ASN A 3 11.61 34.87 -31.44
CA ASN A 3 11.20 33.47 -31.45
C ASN A 3 10.73 33.11 -30.05
N GLY A 4 9.44 33.27 -29.81
CA GLY A 4 8.79 32.77 -28.60
C GLY A 4 8.72 31.29 -28.61
N GLU A 5 9.83 30.58 -28.54
CA GLU A 5 9.85 29.21 -28.07
C GLU A 5 9.50 29.23 -26.59
N LEU A 6 8.26 28.92 -26.30
CA LEU A 6 7.88 28.43 -25.00
C LEU A 6 8.68 27.17 -24.75
N GLN A 7 9.88 27.30 -24.21
CA GLN A 7 10.52 26.19 -23.56
C GLN A 7 9.69 25.86 -22.33
N THR A 8 8.75 24.94 -22.52
CA THR A 8 8.24 24.17 -21.42
C THR A 8 9.45 23.45 -20.83
N SER A 9 10.04 24.05 -19.81
CA SER A 9 10.93 23.29 -18.98
C SER A 9 10.09 22.13 -18.47
N ASP A 10 10.37 20.94 -18.94
CA ASP A 10 9.90 19.70 -18.35
C ASP A 10 10.48 19.64 -16.93
N LYS A 11 9.94 20.46 -16.04
CA LYS A 11 10.03 20.18 -14.63
C LYS A 11 9.31 18.85 -14.48
N ALA A 12 10.09 17.77 -14.48
CA ALA A 12 9.59 16.46 -14.13
C ALA A 12 8.67 16.63 -12.94
N SER A 13 7.37 16.43 -13.15
CA SER A 13 6.40 16.63 -12.09
C SER A 13 6.84 15.72 -10.94
N LYS A 14 7.18 16.31 -9.81
CA LYS A 14 7.61 15.56 -8.64
C LYS A 14 6.46 14.63 -8.28
N LYS A 15 6.63 13.35 -8.54
CA LYS A 15 5.64 12.35 -8.15
C LYS A 15 5.54 12.34 -6.64
N ILE A 16 4.31 12.29 -6.14
CA ILE A 16 4.02 12.14 -4.73
C ILE A 16 4.47 10.74 -4.30
N ASN A 17 5.43 10.67 -3.37
CA ASN A 17 6.03 9.43 -2.92
C ASN A 17 5.65 9.05 -1.49
N ASN A 18 5.08 9.97 -0.71
CA ASN A 18 4.68 9.73 0.66
C ASN A 18 3.43 10.55 1.02
N ILE A 19 2.82 10.18 2.15
CA ILE A 19 1.59 10.82 2.61
C ILE A 19 1.80 12.28 3.04
N GLN A 20 2.98 12.66 3.46
CA GLN A 20 3.28 14.05 3.82
C GLN A 20 3.20 14.96 2.59
N GLN A 21 3.86 14.56 1.51
CA GLN A 21 3.81 15.29 0.25
C GLN A 21 2.38 15.37 -0.30
N TRP A 22 1.63 14.27 -0.20
CA TRP A 22 0.23 14.26 -0.61
C TRP A 22 -0.61 15.21 0.23
N THR A 23 -0.43 15.22 1.54
CA THR A 23 -1.17 16.07 2.47
C THR A 23 -0.90 17.54 2.17
N ASP A 24 0.36 17.93 1.97
CA ASP A 24 0.74 19.29 1.64
C ASP A 24 0.09 19.76 0.33
N ALA A 25 0.15 18.92 -0.70
CA ALA A 25 -0.49 19.21 -1.98
C ALA A 25 -2.02 19.30 -1.88
N PHE A 26 -2.62 18.41 -1.10
CA PHE A 26 -4.07 18.38 -0.90
C PHE A 26 -4.60 19.60 -0.15
N ILE A 27 -3.88 20.09 0.85
CA ILE A 27 -4.24 21.31 1.58
C ILE A 27 -4.29 22.50 0.63
N ILE A 28 -3.31 22.62 -0.26
CA ILE A 28 -3.29 23.69 -1.27
C ILE A 28 -4.50 23.56 -2.22
N TYR A 29 -4.74 22.36 -2.71
CA TYR A 29 -5.89 22.07 -3.57
C TYR A 29 -7.22 22.39 -2.87
N ALA A 30 -7.39 21.92 -1.64
CA ALA A 30 -8.60 22.14 -0.86
C ALA A 30 -8.86 23.64 -0.59
N SER A 31 -7.82 24.40 -0.29
CA SER A 31 -7.94 25.83 -0.05
C SER A 31 -8.46 26.59 -1.29
N LEU A 32 -8.02 26.21 -2.48
CA LEU A 32 -8.51 26.76 -3.73
C LEU A 32 -9.94 26.28 -4.07
N TYR A 33 -10.18 25.01 -3.90
CA TYR A 33 -11.49 24.39 -4.19
C TYR A 33 -12.59 24.96 -3.30
N LEU A 34 -12.32 25.18 -2.02
CA LEU A 34 -13.30 25.68 -1.06
C LEU A 34 -13.67 27.15 -1.28
N GLN A 35 -12.88 27.92 -2.00
CA GLN A 35 -13.26 29.28 -2.41
C GLN A 35 -14.50 29.25 -3.32
N ALA A 36 -14.58 28.25 -4.19
CA ALA A 36 -15.72 28.07 -5.08
C ALA A 36 -16.84 27.20 -4.46
N HIS A 37 -16.48 26.32 -3.53
CA HIS A 37 -17.38 25.33 -2.95
C HIS A 37 -17.27 25.27 -1.42
N PRO A 38 -17.63 26.35 -0.69
CA PRO A 38 -17.42 26.43 0.76
C PRO A 38 -18.22 25.38 1.57
N THR A 39 -19.30 24.87 1.02
CA THR A 39 -20.15 23.83 1.67
C THR A 39 -19.52 22.45 1.67
N LYS A 40 -18.43 22.26 0.92
CA LYS A 40 -17.74 20.97 0.79
C LYS A 40 -16.59 20.75 1.78
N SER A 41 -16.41 21.65 2.74
CA SER A 41 -15.30 21.60 3.69
C SER A 41 -15.24 20.30 4.50
N LEU A 42 -16.38 19.85 5.01
CA LEU A 42 -16.46 18.60 5.79
C LEU A 42 -16.15 17.38 4.92
N ASP A 43 -16.64 17.37 3.69
CA ASP A 43 -16.39 16.28 2.75
C ASP A 43 -14.90 16.18 2.40
N LEU A 44 -14.24 17.31 2.17
CA LEU A 44 -12.79 17.35 1.88
C LEU A 44 -11.93 16.94 3.09
N LEU A 45 -12.32 17.36 4.29
CA LEU A 45 -11.63 16.92 5.52
C LEU A 45 -11.81 15.42 5.74
N LYS A 46 -13.00 14.89 5.51
CA LYS A 46 -13.27 13.44 5.56
C LYS A 46 -12.42 12.69 4.54
N TYR A 47 -12.36 13.19 3.31
CA TYR A 47 -11.53 12.59 2.26
C TYR A 47 -10.04 12.57 2.64
N MET A 48 -9.52 13.68 3.17
CA MET A 48 -8.14 13.74 3.65
C MET A 48 -7.87 12.69 4.73
N SER A 49 -8.80 12.53 5.66
CA SER A 49 -8.72 11.49 6.70
C SER A 49 -8.70 10.08 6.10
N ASP A 50 -9.55 9.83 5.12
CA ASP A 50 -9.65 8.52 4.44
C ASP A 50 -8.35 8.18 3.70
N ILE A 51 -7.75 9.14 3.00
CA ILE A 51 -6.47 8.91 2.30
C ILE A 51 -5.33 8.68 3.29
N ARG A 52 -5.30 9.39 4.42
CA ARG A 52 -4.30 9.14 5.47
C ARG A 52 -4.46 7.76 6.09
N LEU A 53 -5.68 7.30 6.27
CA LEU A 53 -5.96 5.93 6.71
C LEU A 53 -5.52 4.91 5.65
N ALA A 54 -5.78 5.19 4.38
CA ALA A 54 -5.33 4.35 3.28
C ALA A 54 -3.79 4.21 3.26
N ALA A 55 -3.08 5.32 3.46
CA ALA A 55 -1.62 5.32 3.53
C ALA A 55 -1.08 4.50 4.71
N ALA A 56 -1.77 4.53 5.85
CA ALA A 56 -1.39 3.74 7.02
C ALA A 56 -1.64 2.24 6.83
N ARG A 57 -2.62 1.87 6.02
CA ARG A 57 -3.00 0.47 5.76
C ARG A 57 -2.29 -0.15 4.58
N SER A 58 -1.99 0.64 3.55
CA SER A 58 -1.31 0.13 2.36
C SER A 58 0.19 0.01 2.59
N SER A 59 0.77 -1.10 2.17
CA SER A 59 2.21 -1.39 2.30
C SER A 59 3.07 -0.66 1.27
N SER A 60 2.46 0.09 0.35
CA SER A 60 3.15 0.79 -0.73
C SER A 60 2.40 2.08 -1.08
N LEU A 61 2.45 2.50 -2.31
CA LEU A 61 1.77 3.70 -2.80
C LEU A 61 0.29 3.46 -3.18
N GLY A 62 -0.36 2.47 -2.58
CA GLY A 62 -1.77 2.15 -2.85
C GLY A 62 -2.72 3.32 -2.59
N PHE A 63 -2.44 4.16 -1.58
CA PHE A 63 -3.22 5.36 -1.32
C PHE A 63 -3.18 6.34 -2.52
N ARG A 64 -2.05 6.43 -3.19
CA ARG A 64 -1.87 7.30 -4.36
C ARG A 64 -2.69 6.81 -5.56
N GLU A 65 -2.68 5.51 -5.79
CA GLU A 65 -3.49 4.90 -6.85
C GLU A 65 -4.99 5.05 -6.55
N TYR A 66 -5.39 4.86 -5.31
CA TYR A 66 -6.76 5.11 -4.87
C TYR A 66 -7.18 6.56 -5.14
N ASP A 67 -6.37 7.53 -4.68
CA ASP A 67 -6.64 8.95 -4.87
C ASP A 67 -6.80 9.31 -6.36
N GLN A 68 -5.90 8.82 -7.19
CA GLN A 68 -5.92 9.09 -8.63
C GLN A 68 -7.19 8.54 -9.29
N GLN A 69 -7.55 7.31 -9.01
CA GLN A 69 -8.74 6.68 -9.58
C GLN A 69 -10.03 7.27 -9.01
N PHE A 70 -10.04 7.62 -7.73
CA PHE A 70 -11.18 8.28 -7.09
C PHE A 70 -11.48 9.62 -7.76
N ARG A 71 -10.47 10.45 -7.99
CA ARG A 71 -10.62 11.74 -8.66
C ARG A 71 -11.10 11.60 -10.09
N LEU A 72 -10.63 10.59 -10.81
CA LEU A 72 -11.10 10.29 -12.17
C LEU A 72 -12.59 9.91 -12.18
N LYS A 73 -13.02 9.04 -11.28
CA LYS A 73 -14.43 8.69 -11.12
C LYS A 73 -15.28 9.91 -10.78
N LEU A 74 -14.81 10.72 -9.84
CA LEU A 74 -15.52 11.90 -9.38
C LEU A 74 -15.68 12.95 -10.50
N SER A 75 -14.66 13.13 -11.32
CA SER A 75 -14.70 14.05 -12.46
C SER A 75 -15.71 13.63 -13.53
N ASN A 76 -15.96 12.34 -13.66
CA ASN A 76 -16.90 11.76 -14.62
C ASN A 76 -18.32 11.59 -14.03
N ASN A 77 -18.50 11.78 -12.74
CA ASN A 77 -19.78 11.61 -12.06
C ASN A 77 -20.14 12.87 -11.28
N PRO A 78 -21.00 13.74 -11.84
CA PRO A 78 -21.38 14.99 -11.18
C PRO A 78 -22.17 14.80 -9.87
N SER A 79 -22.75 13.63 -9.64
CA SER A 79 -23.45 13.30 -8.38
C SER A 79 -22.55 12.68 -7.31
N GLY A 80 -21.28 12.47 -7.63
CA GLY A 80 -20.28 11.93 -6.70
C GLY A 80 -19.95 12.91 -5.59
N THR A 81 -19.52 12.38 -4.45
CA THR A 81 -19.10 13.16 -3.29
C THR A 81 -17.74 12.72 -2.77
N TRP A 82 -16.96 13.70 -2.28
CA TRP A 82 -15.68 13.46 -1.63
C TRP A 82 -15.79 12.70 -0.31
N GLY A 83 -16.92 12.84 0.38
CA GLY A 83 -17.10 12.33 1.74
C GLY A 83 -17.37 10.84 1.86
N VAL A 84 -17.49 10.11 0.75
CA VAL A 84 -17.82 8.68 0.74
C VAL A 84 -16.68 7.89 0.14
N VAL A 85 -16.18 6.91 0.88
CA VAL A 85 -15.17 5.96 0.38
C VAL A 85 -15.76 5.12 -0.75
N ASP A 86 -15.00 4.95 -1.83
CA ASP A 86 -15.35 4.03 -2.91
C ASP A 86 -14.89 2.61 -2.50
N PRO A 87 -15.82 1.69 -2.20
CA PRO A 87 -15.45 0.37 -1.69
C PRO A 87 -14.68 -0.47 -2.72
N GLU A 88 -14.98 -0.34 -3.98
CA GLU A 88 -14.30 -1.06 -5.05
C GLU A 88 -12.84 -0.64 -5.17
N LEU A 89 -12.60 0.67 -5.25
CA LEU A 89 -11.25 1.21 -5.31
C LEU A 89 -10.45 0.93 -4.03
N TRP A 90 -11.13 0.96 -2.89
CA TRP A 90 -10.51 0.63 -1.61
C TRP A 90 -10.02 -0.82 -1.57
N LEU A 91 -10.83 -1.76 -2.04
CA LEU A 91 -10.45 -3.16 -2.16
C LEU A 91 -9.29 -3.38 -3.12
N LEU A 92 -9.26 -2.65 -4.24
CA LEU A 92 -8.22 -2.82 -5.26
C LEU A 92 -6.86 -2.26 -4.82
N TYR A 93 -6.82 -1.13 -4.14
CA TYR A 93 -5.59 -0.38 -3.92
C TYR A 93 -5.15 -0.28 -2.46
N VAL A 94 -6.06 -0.34 -1.52
CA VAL A 94 -5.78 -0.11 -0.09
C VAL A 94 -5.79 -1.42 0.70
N THR A 95 -6.80 -2.25 0.51
CA THR A 95 -6.89 -3.55 1.18
C THR A 95 -5.84 -4.48 0.59
N PRO A 96 -5.02 -5.16 1.44
CA PRO A 96 -4.06 -6.15 0.94
C PRO A 96 -4.78 -7.18 0.09
N SER A 97 -4.25 -7.45 -1.09
CA SER A 97 -4.88 -8.41 -1.99
C SER A 97 -4.89 -9.79 -1.35
N ALA A 98 -5.87 -10.61 -1.70
CA ALA A 98 -6.05 -11.97 -1.21
C ALA A 98 -4.83 -12.89 -1.39
N LYS A 99 -3.80 -12.44 -2.10
CA LYS A 99 -2.48 -13.10 -2.11
C LYS A 99 -1.87 -13.20 -0.71
N PHE A 100 -2.27 -12.33 0.21
CA PHE A 100 -1.87 -12.45 1.62
C PHE A 100 -2.75 -13.42 2.41
N LEU A 101 -3.95 -13.73 1.92
CA LEU A 101 -4.81 -14.77 2.53
C LEU A 101 -4.39 -16.18 2.08
N THR A 102 -3.67 -16.28 1.00
CA THR A 102 -2.96 -17.51 0.58
C THR A 102 -1.50 -17.48 1.01
N ALA A 103 -1.17 -16.66 1.99
CA ALA A 103 0.16 -16.61 2.60
C ALA A 103 0.45 -17.82 3.50
N ASP A 104 -0.30 -18.86 3.36
CA ASP A 104 0.21 -20.21 3.51
C ASP A 104 1.13 -20.58 2.35
N THR A 105 1.69 -19.61 1.65
CA THR A 105 2.80 -19.89 0.76
C THR A 105 4.01 -20.26 1.63
N PRO A 106 4.53 -21.44 1.46
CA PRO A 106 5.63 -21.95 2.26
C PRO A 106 6.94 -21.14 2.12
N ASN A 107 6.90 -20.03 1.40
CA ASN A 107 8.08 -19.27 1.04
C ASN A 107 8.73 -18.44 2.17
N GLN A 108 8.01 -18.17 3.27
CA GLN A 108 8.62 -17.44 4.39
C GLN A 108 9.23 -18.34 5.46
N SER A 109 8.86 -19.61 5.48
CA SER A 109 9.43 -20.57 6.41
C SER A 109 10.60 -21.39 5.80
N GLN A 110 10.88 -21.24 4.51
CA GLN A 110 11.92 -22.01 3.83
C GLN A 110 13.35 -21.78 4.39
N ASN A 111 13.57 -20.69 5.11
CA ASN A 111 14.84 -20.40 5.74
C ASN A 111 14.87 -20.66 7.25
N LYS A 112 13.76 -21.10 7.84
CA LYS A 112 13.71 -21.44 9.26
C LYS A 112 13.90 -22.94 9.46
N LYS A 113 14.77 -23.30 10.36
CA LYS A 113 15.05 -24.69 10.69
C LYS A 113 14.00 -25.23 11.65
N CYS A 114 13.68 -26.52 11.51
CA CYS A 114 12.68 -27.19 12.33
C CYS A 114 13.23 -27.43 13.75
N PHE A 115 12.60 -26.86 14.76
CA PHE A 115 12.96 -27.10 16.15
C PHE A 115 12.67 -28.53 16.60
N THR A 116 11.52 -29.08 16.20
CA THR A 116 11.14 -30.47 16.53
C THR A 116 12.16 -31.46 16.01
N TYR A 117 12.60 -31.29 14.77
CA TYR A 117 13.66 -32.13 14.19
C TYR A 117 14.99 -32.04 14.97
N ASN A 118 15.38 -30.83 15.36
CA ASN A 118 16.66 -30.60 16.02
C ASN A 118 16.68 -31.02 17.49
N TYR A 119 15.58 -30.85 18.22
CA TYR A 119 15.53 -31.12 19.67
C TYR A 119 14.94 -32.48 20.03
N GLN A 120 14.18 -33.11 19.16
CA GLN A 120 13.57 -34.43 19.38
C GLN A 120 14.21 -35.56 18.53
N GLY A 121 15.15 -35.19 17.64
CA GLY A 121 15.80 -36.15 16.75
C GLY A 121 14.98 -36.57 15.54
N SER A 122 13.71 -36.19 15.48
CA SER A 122 12.79 -36.49 14.39
C SER A 122 11.67 -35.48 14.34
N CYS A 123 11.00 -35.37 13.20
CA CYS A 123 9.84 -34.51 13.01
C CYS A 123 8.62 -35.35 12.57
N PHE A 124 7.54 -35.23 13.32
CA PHE A 124 6.30 -35.99 13.07
C PHE A 124 5.31 -35.20 12.18
N LYS A 125 5.64 -33.96 11.81
CA LYS A 125 4.79 -33.14 10.96
C LYS A 125 4.95 -33.54 9.50
N ALA A 126 3.91 -33.98 8.88
CA ALA A 126 3.87 -34.24 7.44
C ALA A 126 2.69 -33.47 6.80
N PRO A 127 2.95 -32.48 5.95
CA PRO A 127 4.27 -31.95 5.55
C PRO A 127 4.86 -31.00 6.60
N CYS A 128 6.17 -30.99 6.74
CA CYS A 128 6.88 -30.02 7.55
C CYS A 128 7.39 -28.88 6.67
N TYR A 129 7.02 -27.66 7.02
CA TYR A 129 7.39 -26.45 6.26
C TYR A 129 8.75 -25.87 6.64
N TYR A 130 9.41 -26.45 7.64
CA TYR A 130 10.70 -26.03 8.14
C TYR A 130 11.82 -26.94 7.64
N LEU A 131 13.01 -26.37 7.50
CA LEU A 131 14.17 -27.13 7.06
C LEU A 131 14.64 -28.14 8.11
N HIS A 132 14.83 -29.40 7.71
CA HIS A 132 15.42 -30.45 8.54
C HIS A 132 16.95 -30.40 8.44
N LEU A 133 17.52 -29.33 8.96
CA LEU A 133 18.95 -29.08 9.02
C LEU A 133 19.36 -28.74 10.44
N CYS A 134 20.59 -29.09 10.80
CA CYS A 134 21.15 -28.77 12.10
C CYS A 134 21.15 -27.25 12.36
N LEU A 135 20.67 -26.85 13.53
CA LEU A 135 20.66 -25.43 13.92
C LEU A 135 22.06 -24.83 14.01
N LYS A 136 23.06 -25.65 14.26
CA LYS A 136 24.43 -25.22 14.53
C LYS A 136 25.32 -25.16 13.25
N CYS A 137 25.26 -26.18 12.42
CA CYS A 137 26.20 -26.32 11.30
C CYS A 137 25.56 -26.42 9.91
N ASN A 138 24.24 -26.38 9.81
CA ASN A 138 23.47 -26.50 8.55
C ASN A 138 23.60 -27.86 7.83
N ALA A 139 24.18 -28.86 8.45
CA ALA A 139 24.24 -30.21 7.89
C ALA A 139 22.93 -30.98 8.07
N SER A 140 22.71 -32.04 7.31
CA SER A 140 21.49 -32.85 7.35
C SER A 140 21.47 -33.85 8.51
N HIS A 141 21.74 -33.39 9.73
CA HIS A 141 21.59 -34.13 10.96
C HIS A 141 20.86 -33.27 12.02
N THR A 142 20.39 -33.90 13.08
CA THR A 142 19.75 -33.17 14.19
C THR A 142 20.80 -32.54 15.12
N LEU A 143 20.39 -31.56 15.92
CA LEU A 143 21.29 -30.89 16.88
C LEU A 143 21.79 -31.87 17.97
N ILE A 144 21.00 -32.88 18.30
CA ILE A 144 21.25 -33.85 19.37
C ILE A 144 21.93 -35.13 18.88
N SER A 145 22.21 -35.24 17.62
CA SER A 145 22.90 -36.43 17.08
C SER A 145 24.41 -36.33 17.20
#